data_7d3d435b078338750d12b71d6a147a12
#
_entry.id   7d3d435b078338750d12b71d6a147a12
#
_cell.length_a   1.000
_cell.length_b   1.000
_cell.length_c   1.000
_cell.angle_alpha   90.00
_cell.angle_beta   90.00
_cell.angle_gamma   90.00
#
_symmetry.space_group_name_H-M   'P 1'
#
loop_
_entity.id
_entity.type
_entity.pdbx_description
1 polymer ?
#
loop_
_entity_poly.entity_id
_entity_poly.type
_entity_poly.pdbx_seq_one_letter_code
_entity_poly.pdbx_strand_id
1 'polypeptide(L)'
;DIQAAVSLQPCNTLSLPATAEFFCRINTREDLFEALEWARQKNIPVTPLGGGSNLVLVDDLPGLVLQIAIPGIALAPGSELGEQRNIHIGAGENWHQLVLYTLEKGWYGLENLSLIPGLAGAAPIQNIGAYGIELSELFHSLEAVHLPTGELHTMQADDCHFGYRDSLFKQAGRNQYVITAITLSLSTRPHLRLSYPALLQALEGCDAASLTPAMVSAAVCEVRRSKLPDPASL
;
A
#
# COMPACT_ATOMS: atom_id res chain seq x y z
N ASP A 1 -0.15 21.30 8.03
CA ASP A 1 0.66 22.01 9.05
C ASP A 1 1.87 21.18 9.45
N ILE A 2 3.07 21.80 9.50
CA ILE A 2 4.32 21.19 9.93
C ILE A 2 4.47 21.38 11.42
N GLN A 3 4.73 20.27 12.15
CA GLN A 3 4.91 20.22 13.59
C GLN A 3 6.35 19.82 13.92
N ALA A 4 6.89 20.29 15.04
CA ALA A 4 8.24 19.94 15.51
C ALA A 4 8.18 18.93 16.66
N ALA A 5 9.22 18.09 16.77
CA ALA A 5 9.41 17.13 17.87
C ALA A 5 8.19 16.20 18.09
N VAL A 6 7.72 15.56 17.01
CA VAL A 6 6.53 14.70 17.04
C VAL A 6 6.94 13.25 17.30
N SER A 7 6.30 12.58 18.27
CA SER A 7 6.50 11.15 18.52
C SER A 7 6.01 10.30 17.34
N LEU A 8 6.86 9.41 16.84
CA LEU A 8 6.57 8.45 15.81
C LEU A 8 6.10 7.09 16.35
N GLN A 9 6.02 6.93 17.68
CA GLN A 9 5.56 5.68 18.30
C GLN A 9 4.17 5.24 17.79
N PRO A 10 3.16 6.12 17.65
CA PRO A 10 1.86 5.72 17.05
C PRO A 10 1.91 5.55 15.54
N CYS A 11 3.02 5.86 14.88
CA CYS A 11 3.19 5.82 13.42
C CYS A 11 3.95 4.57 12.94
N ASN A 12 4.21 3.60 13.83
CA ASN A 12 4.84 2.33 13.46
C ASN A 12 4.21 1.17 14.23
N THR A 13 4.08 0.00 13.56
CA THR A 13 3.36 -1.17 14.10
C THR A 13 4.09 -1.87 15.25
N LEU A 14 5.39 -1.62 15.42
CA LEU A 14 6.18 -2.15 16.56
C LEU A 14 6.13 -1.24 17.77
N SER A 15 5.40 -0.12 17.70
CA SER A 15 5.30 0.89 18.77
C SER A 15 6.66 1.36 19.32
N LEU A 16 7.69 1.33 18.46
CA LEU A 16 9.04 1.76 18.86
C LEU A 16 9.07 3.26 19.11
N PRO A 17 9.67 3.71 20.20
CA PRO A 17 9.81 5.13 20.47
C PRO A 17 10.85 5.74 19.51
N ALA A 18 10.45 6.78 18.83
CA ALA A 18 11.30 7.64 18.02
C ALA A 18 10.59 9.00 17.83
N THR A 19 11.35 10.04 17.59
CA THR A 19 10.85 11.40 17.39
C THR A 19 11.20 11.88 15.99
N ALA A 20 10.26 12.47 15.28
CA ALA A 20 10.54 13.25 14.07
C ALA A 20 10.97 14.66 14.46
N GLU A 21 12.08 15.17 13.91
CA GLU A 21 12.48 16.57 14.09
C GLU A 21 11.35 17.51 13.62
N PHE A 22 10.85 17.25 12.40
CA PHE A 22 9.63 17.86 11.86
C PHE A 22 8.73 16.78 11.29
N PHE A 23 7.43 17.01 11.35
CA PHE A 23 6.41 16.07 10.91
C PHE A 23 5.29 16.80 10.17
N CYS A 24 4.84 16.22 9.07
CA CYS A 24 3.67 16.70 8.34
C CYS A 24 2.82 15.51 7.88
N ARG A 25 1.51 15.56 8.14
CA ARG A 25 0.55 14.64 7.57
C ARG A 25 0.07 15.17 6.23
N ILE A 26 0.22 14.35 5.19
CA ILE A 26 -0.07 14.68 3.80
C ILE A 26 -1.40 14.06 3.41
N ASN A 27 -2.44 14.87 3.27
CA ASN A 27 -3.79 14.43 2.91
C ASN A 27 -4.12 14.71 1.43
N THR A 28 -3.35 15.61 0.78
CA THR A 28 -3.51 15.96 -0.63
C THR A 28 -2.15 16.04 -1.32
N ARG A 29 -2.14 16.10 -2.65
CA ARG A 29 -0.89 16.36 -3.40
C ARG A 29 -0.38 17.78 -3.17
N GLU A 30 -1.28 18.72 -2.99
CA GLU A 30 -0.97 20.11 -2.67
C GLU A 30 -0.23 20.20 -1.34
N ASP A 31 -0.70 19.51 -0.28
CA ASP A 31 0.02 19.40 1.00
C ASP A 31 1.46 18.87 0.80
N LEU A 32 1.62 17.88 -0.08
CA LEU A 32 2.93 17.31 -0.39
C LEU A 32 3.86 18.35 -1.03
N PHE A 33 3.39 19.07 -2.05
CA PHE A 33 4.20 20.07 -2.72
C PHE A 33 4.60 21.22 -1.78
N GLU A 34 3.67 21.70 -0.94
CA GLU A 34 3.96 22.72 0.07
C GLU A 34 5.00 22.24 1.09
N ALA A 35 4.88 21.01 1.58
CA ALA A 35 5.81 20.43 2.54
C ALA A 35 7.21 20.22 1.94
N LEU A 36 7.30 19.77 0.68
CA LEU A 36 8.57 19.62 -0.04
C LEU A 36 9.27 20.97 -0.28
N GLU A 37 8.51 21.97 -0.67
CA GLU A 37 9.04 23.32 -0.86
C GLU A 37 9.57 23.90 0.47
N TRP A 38 8.83 23.71 1.56
CA TRP A 38 9.28 24.13 2.89
C TRP A 38 10.58 23.41 3.31
N ALA A 39 10.70 22.09 3.09
CA ALA A 39 11.90 21.34 3.41
C ALA A 39 13.10 21.79 2.57
N ARG A 40 12.86 22.09 1.27
CA ARG A 40 13.89 22.63 0.36
C ARG A 40 14.42 23.97 0.81
N GLN A 41 13.55 24.90 1.21
CA GLN A 41 13.95 26.23 1.71
C GLN A 41 14.79 26.13 2.98
N LYS A 42 14.54 25.12 3.81
CA LYS A 42 15.33 24.86 5.03
C LYS A 42 16.57 23.98 4.80
N ASN A 43 16.72 23.44 3.60
CA ASN A 43 17.80 22.51 3.23
C ASN A 43 17.88 21.31 4.19
N ILE A 44 16.73 20.69 4.50
CA ILE A 44 16.63 19.52 5.37
C ILE A 44 16.18 18.28 4.60
N PRO A 45 16.58 17.06 5.02
CA PRO A 45 16.16 15.83 4.38
C PRO A 45 14.67 15.56 4.58
N VAL A 46 14.10 14.78 3.66
CA VAL A 46 12.69 14.35 3.70
C VAL A 46 12.61 12.83 3.79
N THR A 47 11.78 12.33 4.70
CA THR A 47 11.54 10.90 4.89
C THR A 47 10.06 10.59 4.71
N PRO A 48 9.63 9.96 3.60
CA PRO A 48 8.26 9.49 3.44
C PRO A 48 7.96 8.33 4.40
N LEU A 49 6.81 8.39 5.05
CA LEU A 49 6.32 7.38 5.98
C LEU A 49 4.89 6.97 5.58
N GLY A 50 4.64 5.68 5.38
CA GLY A 50 3.30 5.13 5.23
C GLY A 50 2.71 4.71 6.58
N GLY A 51 2.17 3.49 6.65
CA GLY A 51 1.62 2.93 7.90
C GLY A 51 2.65 2.40 8.88
N GLY A 52 3.95 2.53 8.61
CA GLY A 52 5.02 2.08 9.50
C GLY A 52 5.07 0.57 9.75
N SER A 53 4.50 -0.24 8.85
CA SER A 53 4.35 -1.69 9.04
C SER A 53 5.54 -2.52 8.54
N ASN A 54 6.50 -1.90 7.89
CA ASN A 54 7.68 -2.59 7.33
C ASN A 54 8.97 -1.81 7.57
N LEU A 55 9.08 -1.22 8.75
CA LEU A 55 10.28 -0.48 9.17
C LEU A 55 10.55 -0.71 10.66
N VAL A 56 11.81 -0.54 11.04
CA VAL A 56 12.27 -0.54 12.43
C VAL A 56 12.91 0.81 12.69
N LEU A 57 12.29 1.60 13.56
CA LEU A 57 12.84 2.88 13.99
C LEU A 57 13.86 2.61 15.10
N VAL A 58 15.13 2.83 14.83
CA VAL A 58 16.23 2.59 15.78
C VAL A 58 16.69 3.88 16.47
N ASP A 59 16.41 5.04 15.84
CA ASP A 59 16.77 6.37 16.33
C ASP A 59 15.71 7.39 15.92
N ASP A 60 15.82 8.61 16.44
CA ASP A 60 15.04 9.76 16.00
C ASP A 60 15.33 10.09 14.53
N LEU A 61 14.34 10.60 13.82
CA LEU A 61 14.45 10.94 12.40
C LEU A 61 14.72 12.45 12.23
N PRO A 62 15.89 12.83 11.70
CA PRO A 62 16.19 14.20 11.37
C PRO A 62 15.41 14.66 10.13
N GLY A 63 15.20 15.98 10.02
CA GLY A 63 14.50 16.59 8.90
C GLY A 63 13.00 16.43 8.98
N LEU A 64 12.34 16.38 7.82
CA LEU A 64 10.89 16.34 7.70
C LEU A 64 10.38 14.93 7.41
N VAL A 65 9.60 14.37 8.32
CA VAL A 65 8.85 13.12 8.11
C VAL A 65 7.49 13.47 7.48
N LEU A 66 7.20 12.89 6.32
CA LEU A 66 5.93 13.02 5.60
C LEU A 66 5.08 11.76 5.80
N GLN A 67 4.08 11.82 6.67
CA GLN A 67 3.11 10.73 6.81
C GLN A 67 2.11 10.80 5.64
N ILE A 68 2.20 9.85 4.73
CA ILE A 68 1.32 9.82 3.55
C ILE A 68 -0.05 9.28 3.95
N ALA A 69 -1.08 10.13 3.80
CA ALA A 69 -2.46 9.85 4.21
C ALA A 69 -3.47 10.30 3.14
N ILE A 70 -3.06 10.38 1.86
CA ILE A 70 -3.92 10.79 0.73
C ILE A 70 -5.03 9.76 0.55
N PRO A 71 -6.30 10.10 0.79
CA PRO A 71 -7.42 9.18 0.69
C PRO A 71 -7.98 9.13 -0.73
N GLY A 72 -8.90 8.19 -0.94
CA GLY A 72 -9.80 8.13 -2.09
C GLY A 72 -9.71 6.82 -2.85
N ILE A 73 -10.88 6.26 -3.17
CA ILE A 73 -11.04 5.07 -4.00
C ILE A 73 -12.10 5.40 -5.05
N ALA A 74 -11.73 5.38 -6.31
CA ALA A 74 -12.62 5.70 -7.41
C ALA A 74 -12.34 4.83 -8.65
N LEU A 75 -13.34 4.64 -9.49
CA LEU A 75 -13.13 4.08 -10.83
C LEU A 75 -12.32 5.07 -11.66
N ALA A 76 -11.27 4.59 -12.31
CA ALA A 76 -10.55 5.41 -13.27
C ALA A 76 -11.45 5.72 -14.48
N PRO A 77 -11.38 6.92 -15.06
CA PRO A 77 -12.21 7.29 -16.19
C PRO A 77 -12.09 6.29 -17.35
N GLY A 78 -13.22 5.92 -17.94
CA GLY A 78 -13.28 5.00 -19.08
C GLY A 78 -13.16 3.51 -18.73
N SER A 79 -13.11 3.15 -17.47
CA SER A 79 -12.99 1.74 -17.03
C SER A 79 -14.34 1.08 -16.67
N GLU A 80 -15.46 1.71 -17.01
CA GLU A 80 -16.81 1.18 -16.73
C GLU A 80 -17.26 0.07 -17.69
N LEU A 81 -16.58 -0.09 -18.82
CA LEU A 81 -16.95 -1.04 -19.87
C LEU A 81 -16.15 -2.34 -19.77
N GLY A 82 -16.85 -3.47 -20.00
CA GLY A 82 -16.23 -4.80 -19.97
C GLY A 82 -16.16 -5.41 -18.56
N GLU A 83 -15.27 -6.39 -18.39
CA GLU A 83 -15.12 -7.15 -17.15
C GLU A 83 -14.03 -6.58 -16.21
N GLN A 84 -13.10 -5.81 -16.76
CA GLN A 84 -12.05 -5.16 -15.97
C GLN A 84 -12.50 -3.79 -15.46
N ARG A 85 -12.00 -3.47 -14.27
CA ARG A 85 -12.17 -2.18 -13.61
C ARG A 85 -10.81 -1.66 -13.16
N ASN A 86 -10.40 -0.53 -13.70
CA ASN A 86 -9.23 0.18 -13.20
C ASN A 86 -9.68 1.06 -12.04
N ILE A 87 -9.16 0.76 -10.86
CA ILE A 87 -9.50 1.44 -9.61
C ILE A 87 -8.33 2.34 -9.23
N HIS A 88 -8.58 3.64 -9.17
CA HIS A 88 -7.63 4.63 -8.66
C HIS A 88 -7.76 4.74 -7.15
N ILE A 89 -6.64 4.64 -6.44
CA ILE A 89 -6.58 4.48 -4.99
C ILE A 89 -5.52 5.45 -4.44
N GLY A 90 -5.93 6.31 -3.54
CA GLY A 90 -5.02 7.21 -2.82
C GLY A 90 -4.01 6.42 -1.98
N ALA A 91 -2.78 6.91 -1.93
CA ALA A 91 -1.68 6.20 -1.26
C ALA A 91 -1.89 5.98 0.24
N GLY A 92 -2.74 6.78 0.88
CA GLY A 92 -3.09 6.70 2.31
C GLY A 92 -4.17 5.68 2.65
N GLU A 93 -4.78 5.02 1.68
CA GLU A 93 -5.80 4.00 1.94
C GLU A 93 -5.21 2.78 2.65
N ASN A 94 -5.90 2.30 3.70
CA ASN A 94 -5.51 1.08 4.38
C ASN A 94 -5.68 -0.13 3.44
N TRP A 95 -4.63 -0.92 3.27
CA TRP A 95 -4.62 -2.02 2.32
C TRP A 95 -5.74 -3.05 2.57
N HIS A 96 -5.94 -3.48 3.82
CA HIS A 96 -6.96 -4.49 4.11
C HIS A 96 -8.38 -3.94 3.94
N GLN A 97 -8.62 -2.69 4.33
CA GLN A 97 -9.91 -2.04 4.10
C GLN A 97 -10.19 -1.87 2.61
N LEU A 98 -9.16 -1.59 1.80
CA LEU A 98 -9.27 -1.59 0.34
C LEU A 98 -9.72 -2.95 -0.20
N VAL A 99 -9.10 -4.05 0.28
CA VAL A 99 -9.51 -5.42 -0.12
C VAL A 99 -10.98 -5.67 0.19
N LEU A 100 -11.43 -5.34 1.41
CA LEU A 100 -12.84 -5.51 1.81
C LEU A 100 -13.78 -4.64 0.96
N TYR A 101 -13.41 -3.40 0.72
CA TYR A 101 -14.18 -2.47 -0.12
C TYR A 101 -14.34 -3.00 -1.55
N THR A 102 -13.26 -3.51 -2.17
CA THR A 102 -13.34 -4.04 -3.54
C THR A 102 -14.20 -5.30 -3.61
N LEU A 103 -14.16 -6.18 -2.61
CA LEU A 103 -15.04 -7.34 -2.51
C LEU A 103 -16.52 -6.93 -2.42
N GLU A 104 -16.84 -5.93 -1.60
CA GLU A 104 -18.21 -5.39 -1.47
C GLU A 104 -18.71 -4.80 -2.80
N LYS A 105 -17.84 -4.15 -3.57
CA LYS A 105 -18.17 -3.60 -4.89
C LYS A 105 -18.24 -4.65 -6.01
N GLY A 106 -17.90 -5.91 -5.74
CA GLY A 106 -17.80 -6.96 -6.77
C GLY A 106 -16.62 -6.76 -7.71
N TRP A 107 -15.51 -6.21 -7.19
CA TRP A 107 -14.24 -6.05 -7.90
C TRP A 107 -13.21 -7.01 -7.29
N TYR A 108 -12.86 -8.04 -8.03
CA TYR A 108 -12.12 -9.20 -7.54
C TYR A 108 -10.66 -9.21 -8.01
N GLY A 109 -9.82 -9.89 -7.24
CA GLY A 109 -8.40 -10.10 -7.49
C GLY A 109 -7.52 -9.84 -6.28
N LEU A 110 -7.99 -9.05 -5.28
CA LEU A 110 -7.22 -8.70 -4.08
C LEU A 110 -7.43 -9.67 -2.91
N GLU A 111 -8.34 -10.63 -2.99
CA GLU A 111 -8.75 -11.50 -1.90
C GLU A 111 -7.61 -12.27 -1.24
N ASN A 112 -6.63 -12.75 -2.02
CA ASN A 112 -5.44 -13.44 -1.53
C ASN A 112 -4.46 -12.51 -0.79
N LEU A 113 -4.55 -11.20 -1.02
CA LEU A 113 -3.72 -10.18 -0.38
C LEU A 113 -4.39 -9.58 0.88
N SER A 114 -5.42 -10.25 1.40
CA SER A 114 -6.13 -9.84 2.61
C SER A 114 -5.22 -9.80 3.83
N LEU A 115 -5.51 -8.88 4.75
CA LEU A 115 -4.83 -8.71 6.03
C LEU A 115 -3.30 -8.43 5.91
N ILE A 116 -2.81 -8.00 4.75
CA ILE A 116 -1.47 -7.43 4.65
C ILE A 116 -1.50 -6.05 5.33
N PRO A 117 -0.63 -5.79 6.32
CA PRO A 117 -0.61 -4.50 6.98
C PRO A 117 -0.01 -3.41 6.09
N GLY A 118 -0.37 -2.17 6.33
CA GLY A 118 0.16 -1.00 5.65
C GLY A 118 -0.85 -0.28 4.77
N LEU A 119 -0.35 0.61 3.93
CA LEU A 119 -1.12 1.50 3.08
C LEU A 119 -0.93 1.17 1.60
N ALA A 120 -1.90 1.54 0.78
CA ALA A 120 -1.91 1.28 -0.66
C ALA A 120 -0.66 1.82 -1.39
N GLY A 121 -0.21 3.04 -1.05
CA GLY A 121 1.00 3.63 -1.64
C GLY A 121 2.31 2.93 -1.26
N ALA A 122 2.32 2.13 -0.19
CA ALA A 122 3.49 1.32 0.18
C ALA A 122 3.53 -0.05 -0.53
N ALA A 123 2.41 -0.49 -1.09
CA ALA A 123 2.28 -1.81 -1.71
C ALA A 123 3.25 -2.04 -2.90
N PRO A 124 3.47 -1.07 -3.82
CA PRO A 124 4.42 -1.22 -4.93
C PRO A 124 5.88 -1.30 -4.50
N ILE A 125 6.24 -0.72 -3.34
CA ILE A 125 7.64 -0.59 -2.93
C ILE A 125 8.35 -1.95 -2.88
N GLN A 126 7.67 -2.97 -2.38
CA GLN A 126 8.19 -4.33 -2.34
C GLN A 126 7.31 -5.34 -3.10
N ASN A 127 6.52 -4.87 -4.09
CA ASN A 127 5.63 -5.72 -4.85
C ASN A 127 4.93 -6.73 -3.91
N ILE A 128 4.09 -6.21 -3.00
CA ILE A 128 3.48 -7.07 -1.97
C ILE A 128 2.85 -8.31 -2.61
N GLY A 129 2.96 -9.44 -1.94
CA GLY A 129 2.40 -10.69 -2.43
C GLY A 129 2.17 -11.68 -1.32
N ALA A 130 1.14 -12.49 -1.47
CA ALA A 130 0.78 -13.54 -0.54
C ALA A 130 -0.11 -14.57 -1.25
N TYR A 131 -0.07 -15.81 -0.77
CA TYR A 131 -0.98 -16.89 -1.17
C TYR A 131 -1.12 -17.05 -2.69
N GLY A 132 0.01 -16.96 -3.41
CA GLY A 132 0.10 -17.26 -4.83
C GLY A 132 -0.23 -16.10 -5.78
N ILE A 133 -0.28 -14.87 -5.28
CA ILE A 133 -0.43 -13.65 -6.10
C ILE A 133 0.50 -12.55 -5.64
N GLU A 134 0.96 -11.72 -6.56
CA GLU A 134 1.71 -10.50 -6.33
C GLU A 134 0.95 -9.27 -6.86
N LEU A 135 1.22 -8.09 -6.29
CA LEU A 135 0.61 -6.83 -6.71
C LEU A 135 0.80 -6.56 -8.20
N SER A 136 1.98 -6.87 -8.73
CA SER A 136 2.34 -6.67 -10.15
C SER A 136 1.38 -7.34 -11.13
N GLU A 137 0.72 -8.43 -10.74
CA GLU A 137 -0.27 -9.12 -11.58
C GLU A 137 -1.58 -8.32 -11.76
N LEU A 138 -1.85 -7.40 -10.85
CA LEU A 138 -3.05 -6.56 -10.82
C LEU A 138 -2.73 -5.08 -11.03
N PHE A 139 -1.46 -4.75 -11.16
CA PHE A 139 -0.99 -3.39 -11.26
C PHE A 139 -1.26 -2.81 -12.65
N HIS A 140 -1.85 -1.61 -12.70
CA HIS A 140 -2.02 -0.84 -13.92
C HIS A 140 -1.00 0.30 -14.00
N SER A 141 -0.98 1.18 -13.00
CA SER A 141 -0.09 2.34 -12.96
C SER A 141 0.02 2.89 -11.53
N LEU A 142 0.93 3.81 -11.32
CA LEU A 142 0.98 4.66 -10.12
C LEU A 142 1.30 6.11 -10.47
N GLU A 143 0.97 6.99 -9.54
CA GLU A 143 1.40 8.38 -9.53
C GLU A 143 2.41 8.59 -8.39
N ALA A 144 3.56 9.18 -8.70
CA ALA A 144 4.59 9.47 -7.72
C ALA A 144 5.25 10.82 -7.97
N VAL A 145 5.55 11.54 -6.90
CA VAL A 145 6.35 12.76 -6.97
C VAL A 145 7.83 12.39 -6.85
N HIS A 146 8.62 12.80 -7.83
CA HIS A 146 10.07 12.63 -7.81
C HIS A 146 10.68 13.69 -6.90
N LEU A 147 11.24 13.30 -5.78
CA LEU A 147 11.72 14.22 -4.74
C LEU A 147 12.79 15.20 -5.21
N PRO A 148 13.79 14.78 -6.01
CA PRO A 148 14.83 15.71 -6.49
C PRO A 148 14.31 16.86 -7.37
N THR A 149 13.29 16.59 -8.23
CA THR A 149 12.76 17.59 -9.18
C THR A 149 11.44 18.21 -8.73
N GLY A 150 10.69 17.54 -7.85
CA GLY A 150 9.33 17.91 -7.48
C GLY A 150 8.28 17.58 -8.57
N GLU A 151 8.65 16.88 -9.63
CA GLU A 151 7.76 16.55 -10.73
C GLU A 151 6.87 15.35 -10.41
N LEU A 152 5.62 15.41 -10.85
CA LEU A 152 4.68 14.29 -10.78
C LEU A 152 4.91 13.36 -11.98
N HIS A 153 5.18 12.09 -11.70
CA HIS A 153 5.34 11.04 -12.69
C HIS A 153 4.17 10.07 -12.64
N THR A 154 3.65 9.68 -13.80
CA THR A 154 2.79 8.50 -13.94
C THR A 154 3.65 7.36 -14.46
N MET A 155 3.70 6.26 -13.71
CA MET A 155 4.56 5.11 -13.99
C MET A 155 3.73 3.88 -14.26
N GLN A 156 4.09 3.16 -15.33
CA GLN A 156 3.50 1.87 -15.71
C GLN A 156 4.29 0.71 -15.07
N ALA A 157 3.83 -0.53 -15.25
CA ALA A 157 4.46 -1.71 -14.67
C ALA A 157 5.95 -1.84 -15.06
N ASP A 158 6.27 -1.55 -16.31
CA ASP A 158 7.65 -1.64 -16.83
C ASP A 158 8.58 -0.62 -16.16
N ASP A 159 8.07 0.58 -15.84
CA ASP A 159 8.84 1.62 -15.15
C ASP A 159 9.13 1.25 -13.69
N CYS A 160 8.27 0.44 -13.08
CA CYS A 160 8.39 0.02 -11.68
C CYS A 160 9.39 -1.13 -11.46
N HIS A 161 9.83 -1.82 -12.52
CA HIS A 161 10.79 -2.93 -12.45
C HIS A 161 10.46 -3.96 -11.37
N PHE A 162 9.20 -4.39 -11.31
CA PHE A 162 8.75 -5.34 -10.30
C PHE A 162 9.49 -6.67 -10.37
N GLY A 163 9.93 -7.16 -9.21
CA GLY A 163 10.50 -8.47 -9.01
C GLY A 163 9.92 -9.12 -7.74
N TYR A 164 10.38 -10.32 -7.40
CA TYR A 164 9.96 -10.99 -6.17
C TYR A 164 10.38 -10.17 -4.95
N ARG A 165 9.41 -9.62 -4.23
CA ARG A 165 9.62 -8.71 -3.08
C ARG A 165 10.51 -7.52 -3.40
N ASP A 166 10.52 -7.06 -4.65
CA ASP A 166 11.39 -6.01 -5.14
C ASP A 166 10.72 -5.08 -6.15
N SER A 167 11.26 -3.87 -6.29
CA SER A 167 10.86 -2.89 -7.30
C SER A 167 11.94 -1.81 -7.47
N LEU A 168 11.76 -0.92 -8.44
CA LEU A 168 12.55 0.30 -8.59
C LEU A 168 12.72 1.06 -7.26
N PHE A 169 11.66 1.15 -6.46
CA PHE A 169 11.64 1.94 -5.21
C PHE A 169 12.51 1.35 -4.09
N LYS A 170 12.90 0.09 -4.16
CA LYS A 170 13.90 -0.53 -3.26
C LYS A 170 15.32 -0.46 -3.80
N GLN A 171 15.48 -0.23 -5.09
CA GLN A 171 16.75 -0.21 -5.82
C GLN A 171 17.15 1.23 -6.21
N ALA A 172 17.33 1.50 -7.49
CA ALA A 172 17.82 2.79 -7.99
C ALA A 172 16.92 3.98 -7.64
N GLY A 173 15.62 3.76 -7.46
CA GLY A 173 14.65 4.80 -7.05
C GLY A 173 14.47 4.95 -5.54
N ARG A 174 15.27 4.27 -4.73
CA ARG A 174 15.18 4.34 -3.27
C ARG A 174 15.34 5.78 -2.79
N ASN A 175 14.38 6.21 -1.95
CA ASN A 175 14.31 7.57 -1.40
C ASN A 175 14.20 8.69 -2.47
N GLN A 176 13.82 8.36 -3.70
CA GLN A 176 13.66 9.34 -4.77
C GLN A 176 12.20 9.65 -5.10
N TYR A 177 11.25 8.84 -4.61
CA TYR A 177 9.85 8.98 -4.96
C TYR A 177 8.94 8.96 -3.74
N VAL A 178 7.87 9.75 -3.79
CA VAL A 178 6.71 9.64 -2.91
C VAL A 178 5.51 9.22 -3.76
N ILE A 179 5.03 8.00 -3.55
CA ILE A 179 3.83 7.49 -4.24
C ILE A 179 2.61 8.20 -3.66
N THR A 180 1.79 8.80 -4.51
CA THR A 180 0.59 9.56 -4.13
C THR A 180 -0.70 8.80 -4.44
N ALA A 181 -0.68 7.92 -5.43
CA ALA A 181 -1.80 7.04 -5.78
C ALA A 181 -1.30 5.80 -6.52
N ILE A 182 -2.09 4.73 -6.49
CA ILE A 182 -1.94 3.56 -7.35
C ILE A 182 -3.22 3.30 -8.13
N THR A 183 -3.10 2.68 -9.28
CA THR A 183 -4.25 2.19 -10.05
C THR A 183 -4.10 0.68 -10.23
N LEU A 184 -5.13 -0.07 -9.83
CA LEU A 184 -5.17 -1.53 -9.98
C LEU A 184 -6.24 -1.93 -10.97
N SER A 185 -5.97 -2.97 -11.77
CA SER A 185 -6.90 -3.57 -12.72
C SER A 185 -7.54 -4.81 -12.11
N LEU A 186 -8.81 -4.69 -11.69
CA LEU A 186 -9.57 -5.75 -11.03
C LEU A 186 -10.66 -6.29 -11.95
N SER A 187 -11.14 -7.51 -11.67
CA SER A 187 -12.18 -8.17 -12.46
C SER A 187 -13.55 -8.07 -11.80
N THR A 188 -14.61 -7.91 -12.60
CA THR A 188 -15.99 -8.07 -12.10
C THR A 188 -16.42 -9.55 -12.07
N ARG A 189 -15.60 -10.46 -12.62
CA ARG A 189 -15.80 -11.92 -12.53
C ARG A 189 -14.77 -12.52 -11.59
N PRO A 190 -15.18 -13.41 -10.67
CA PRO A 190 -14.25 -14.09 -9.77
C PRO A 190 -13.31 -15.03 -10.55
N HIS A 191 -12.01 -14.96 -10.26
CA HIS A 191 -10.99 -15.91 -10.71
C HIS A 191 -10.18 -16.37 -9.50
N LEU A 192 -10.72 -17.35 -8.76
CA LEU A 192 -10.15 -17.77 -7.49
C LEU A 192 -8.75 -18.40 -7.68
N ARG A 193 -7.77 -17.90 -6.94
CA ARG A 193 -6.39 -18.39 -6.89
C ARG A 193 -6.22 -19.25 -5.64
N LEU A 194 -6.39 -20.57 -5.76
CA LEU A 194 -6.44 -21.51 -4.65
C LEU A 194 -5.19 -22.39 -4.51
N SER A 195 -4.19 -22.25 -5.39
CA SER A 195 -3.05 -23.17 -5.48
C SER A 195 -2.12 -23.16 -4.25
N TYR A 196 -2.23 -22.18 -3.36
CA TYR A 196 -1.35 -22.11 -2.18
C TYR A 196 -1.74 -23.13 -1.12
N PRO A 197 -0.81 -24.04 -0.66
CA PRO A 197 -1.16 -25.18 0.18
C PRO A 197 -1.91 -24.85 1.47
N ALA A 198 -1.49 -23.80 2.20
CA ALA A 198 -2.15 -23.41 3.44
C ALA A 198 -3.57 -22.84 3.21
N LEU A 199 -3.83 -22.26 2.05
CA LEU A 199 -5.16 -21.78 1.67
C LEU A 199 -6.07 -22.96 1.28
N LEU A 200 -5.55 -23.94 0.54
CA LEU A 200 -6.27 -25.19 0.23
C LEU A 200 -6.68 -25.90 1.51
N GLN A 201 -5.78 -26.01 2.48
CA GLN A 201 -6.06 -26.62 3.78
C GLN A 201 -7.16 -25.86 4.55
N ALA A 202 -7.11 -24.53 4.55
CA ALA A 202 -8.10 -23.70 5.24
C ALA A 202 -9.50 -23.77 4.60
N LEU A 203 -9.57 -24.14 3.32
CA LEU A 203 -10.81 -24.31 2.56
C LEU A 203 -11.23 -25.79 2.44
N GLU A 204 -10.52 -26.71 3.11
CA GLU A 204 -10.86 -28.13 3.10
C GLU A 204 -12.26 -28.37 3.66
N GLY A 205 -13.05 -29.15 2.92
CA GLY A 205 -14.46 -29.41 3.27
C GLY A 205 -15.46 -28.40 2.69
N CYS A 206 -15.01 -27.31 2.10
CA CYS A 206 -15.90 -26.44 1.34
C CYS A 206 -16.16 -27.02 -0.06
N ASP A 207 -17.41 -26.95 -0.52
CA ASP A 207 -17.73 -27.30 -1.90
C ASP A 207 -17.10 -26.28 -2.86
N ALA A 208 -16.23 -26.76 -3.76
CA ALA A 208 -15.52 -25.91 -4.72
C ALA A 208 -16.46 -25.06 -5.59
N ALA A 209 -17.68 -25.55 -5.88
CA ALA A 209 -18.67 -24.82 -6.67
C ALA A 209 -19.32 -23.65 -5.89
N SER A 210 -19.24 -23.67 -4.57
CA SER A 210 -19.82 -22.63 -3.70
C SER A 210 -18.79 -21.60 -3.22
N LEU A 211 -17.50 -21.78 -3.53
CA LEU A 211 -16.46 -20.85 -3.09
C LEU A 211 -16.62 -19.45 -3.71
N THR A 212 -16.53 -18.47 -2.87
CA THR A 212 -16.58 -17.05 -3.28
C THR A 212 -15.28 -16.32 -2.94
N PRO A 213 -14.96 -15.20 -3.60
CA PRO A 213 -13.81 -14.36 -3.24
C PRO A 213 -13.82 -13.92 -1.76
N ALA A 214 -15.01 -13.66 -1.20
CA ALA A 214 -15.14 -13.31 0.21
C ALA A 214 -14.74 -14.47 1.14
N MET A 215 -15.07 -15.71 0.79
CA MET A 215 -14.63 -16.90 1.54
C MET A 215 -13.12 -17.08 1.45
N VAL A 216 -12.52 -16.84 0.28
CA VAL A 216 -11.05 -16.87 0.10
C VAL A 216 -10.40 -15.80 0.98
N SER A 217 -10.89 -14.58 0.96
CA SER A 217 -10.41 -13.49 1.84
C SER A 217 -10.50 -13.86 3.32
N ALA A 218 -11.61 -14.44 3.77
CA ALA A 218 -11.80 -14.89 5.15
C ALA A 218 -10.80 -15.99 5.54
N ALA A 219 -10.60 -17.00 4.69
CA ALA A 219 -9.63 -18.07 4.90
C ALA A 219 -8.19 -17.53 4.96
N VAL A 220 -7.82 -16.60 4.09
CA VAL A 220 -6.53 -15.91 4.14
C VAL A 220 -6.36 -15.18 5.48
N CYS A 221 -7.37 -14.45 5.94
CA CYS A 221 -7.33 -13.76 7.24
C CYS A 221 -7.13 -14.75 8.40
N GLU A 222 -7.82 -15.88 8.39
CA GLU A 222 -7.67 -16.93 9.41
C GLU A 222 -6.26 -17.51 9.43
N VAL A 223 -5.74 -17.92 8.26
CA VAL A 223 -4.38 -18.44 8.14
C VAL A 223 -3.34 -17.41 8.60
N ARG A 224 -3.53 -16.12 8.31
CA ARG A 224 -2.60 -15.09 8.76
C ARG A 224 -2.66 -14.87 10.27
N ARG A 225 -3.86 -14.79 10.86
CA ARG A 225 -4.03 -14.63 12.31
C ARG A 225 -3.45 -15.81 13.11
N SER A 226 -3.49 -17.03 12.56
CA SER A 226 -2.89 -18.19 13.21
C SER A 226 -1.36 -18.18 13.23
N LYS A 227 -0.72 -17.38 12.35
CA LYS A 227 0.75 -17.39 12.15
C LYS A 227 1.44 -16.09 12.58
N LEU A 228 0.72 -14.99 12.62
CA LEU A 228 1.27 -13.66 12.91
C LEU A 228 0.71 -13.14 14.22
N PRO A 229 1.56 -12.53 15.08
CA PRO A 229 1.07 -11.87 16.29
C PRO A 229 0.14 -10.71 15.90
N ASP A 230 -0.83 -10.44 16.74
CA ASP A 230 -1.68 -9.26 16.59
C ASP A 230 -0.83 -8.01 16.89
N PRO A 231 -0.72 -7.03 15.97
CA PRO A 231 0.00 -5.79 16.23
C PRO A 231 -0.49 -5.04 17.48
N ALA A 232 -1.78 -5.19 17.84
CA ALA A 232 -2.35 -4.59 19.05
C ALA A 232 -1.85 -5.25 20.34
N SER A 233 -1.20 -6.42 20.24
CA SER A 233 -0.63 -7.16 21.39
C SER A 233 0.88 -6.95 21.55
N LEU A 234 1.50 -6.17 20.67
CA LEU A 234 2.91 -5.79 20.71
C LEU A 234 3.08 -4.44 21.41
#